data_7a1d81705b6f417f73cfefd70c2ecc66
#
_entry.id   7a1d81705b6f417f73cfefd70c2ecc66
#
_cell.length_a   1.000
_cell.length_b   1.000
_cell.length_c   1.000
_cell.angle_alpha   90.00
_cell.angle_beta   90.00
_cell.angle_gamma   90.00
#
_symmetry.space_group_name_H-M   'P 1'
#
loop_
_entity.id
_entity.type
_entity.pdbx_description
1 polymer ?
#
loop_
_entity_poly.entity_id
_entity_poly.type
_entity_poly.pdbx_seq_one_letter_code
_entity_poly.pdbx_strand_id
1 'polypeptide(L)'
;IPVQAQFLAMRGMAKIMNVITTVQERLNPKLAIGGIVITQFDKRKTLNKSVAELVKDSFCDKVFKTVIRDNVSLAEAPIKGKNIFEYSKNSNGAKDYMALAQEVLKLK
;
A
#
# COMPACT_ATOMS: atom_id res chain seq x y z
N ILE A 1 -1.64 5.10 2.97
CA ILE A 1 -0.47 4.54 3.66
C ILE A 1 -0.08 3.24 2.97
N PRO A 2 1.08 3.15 2.32
CA PRO A 2 1.58 1.88 1.80
C PRO A 2 2.22 1.06 2.93
N VAL A 3 1.94 -0.24 2.95
CA VAL A 3 2.47 -1.17 3.94
C VAL A 3 3.04 -2.38 3.22
N GLN A 4 4.33 -2.65 3.43
CA GLN A 4 4.96 -3.84 2.86
C GLN A 4 4.47 -5.09 3.58
N ALA A 5 4.21 -6.17 2.82
CA ALA A 5 3.70 -7.43 3.36
C ALA A 5 4.83 -8.23 4.03
N GLN A 6 5.53 -7.63 4.99
CA GLN A 6 6.71 -8.21 5.66
C GLN A 6 6.52 -8.21 7.18
N PHE A 7 7.37 -8.99 7.85
CA PHE A 7 7.28 -9.24 9.29
C PHE A 7 7.19 -7.98 10.16
N LEU A 8 7.91 -6.91 9.81
CA LEU A 8 7.96 -5.69 10.62
C LEU A 8 6.87 -4.67 10.24
N ALA A 9 5.93 -5.05 9.37
CA ALA A 9 4.88 -4.13 8.89
C ALA A 9 4.08 -3.53 10.04
N MET A 10 3.67 -4.33 11.02
CA MET A 10 2.85 -3.83 12.14
C MET A 10 3.61 -2.85 13.04
N ARG A 11 4.92 -3.01 13.18
CA ARG A 11 5.75 -2.03 13.89
C ARG A 11 5.78 -0.70 13.16
N GLY A 12 5.97 -0.74 11.84
CA GLY A 12 5.94 0.45 11.02
C GLY A 12 4.60 1.15 11.09
N MET A 13 3.51 0.39 11.09
CA MET A 13 2.15 0.93 11.22
C MET A 13 1.97 1.64 12.57
N ALA A 14 2.43 1.05 13.66
CA ALA A 14 2.33 1.67 14.98
C ALA A 14 3.03 3.04 15.02
N LYS A 15 4.22 3.13 14.43
CA LYS A 15 4.97 4.39 14.37
C LYS A 15 4.25 5.44 13.53
N ILE A 16 3.73 5.06 12.36
CA ILE A 16 2.98 5.96 11.47
C ILE A 16 1.72 6.46 12.17
N MET A 17 1.00 5.58 12.85
CA MET A 17 -0.22 5.97 13.56
C MET A 17 0.07 7.00 14.66
N ASN A 18 1.19 6.85 15.38
CA ASN A 18 1.62 7.84 16.38
C ASN A 18 1.92 9.19 15.73
N VAL A 19 2.61 9.20 14.59
CA VAL A 19 2.89 10.43 13.84
C VAL A 19 1.59 11.09 13.39
N ILE A 20 0.66 10.33 12.85
CA ILE A 20 -0.64 10.84 12.38
C ILE A 20 -1.40 11.48 13.55
N THR A 21 -1.46 10.79 14.70
CA THR A 21 -2.13 11.31 15.90
C THR A 21 -1.51 12.64 16.34
N THR A 22 -0.19 12.73 16.37
CA THR A 22 0.51 13.95 16.72
C THR A 22 0.20 15.10 15.76
N VAL A 23 0.20 14.82 14.46
CA VAL A 23 -0.13 15.82 13.43
C VAL A 23 -1.57 16.29 13.59
N GLN A 24 -2.51 15.39 13.83
CA GLN A 24 -3.92 15.73 14.05
C GLN A 24 -4.11 16.62 15.26
N GLU A 25 -3.39 16.36 16.34
CA GLU A 25 -3.51 17.12 17.58
C GLU A 25 -2.86 18.51 17.49
N ARG A 26 -1.73 18.62 16.81
CA ARG A 26 -0.87 19.82 16.89
C ARG A 26 -0.86 20.65 15.61
N LEU A 27 -1.04 20.07 14.45
CA LEU A 27 -0.83 20.74 13.18
C LEU A 27 -2.06 20.77 12.28
N ASN A 28 -2.75 19.64 12.15
CA ASN A 28 -3.87 19.52 11.19
C ASN A 28 -4.96 18.60 11.73
N PRO A 29 -5.95 19.15 12.45
CA PRO A 29 -7.05 18.34 12.98
C PRO A 29 -7.90 17.65 11.90
N LYS A 30 -7.84 18.12 10.65
CA LYS A 30 -8.61 17.57 9.54
C LYS A 30 -7.92 16.41 8.84
N LEU A 31 -6.68 16.11 9.20
CA LEU A 31 -5.96 14.98 8.62
C LEU A 31 -6.70 13.69 8.92
N ALA A 32 -6.91 12.87 7.90
CA ALA A 32 -7.58 11.58 8.04
C ALA A 32 -6.86 10.53 7.20
N ILE A 33 -7.00 9.26 7.62
CA ILE A 33 -6.47 8.14 6.85
C ILE A 33 -7.44 7.86 5.71
N GLY A 34 -7.01 8.11 4.46
CA GLY A 34 -7.81 7.82 3.29
C GLY A 34 -7.86 6.34 2.95
N GLY A 35 -6.78 5.63 3.19
CA GLY A 35 -6.71 4.20 2.94
C GLY A 35 -5.34 3.64 3.18
N ILE A 36 -5.27 2.31 3.23
CA ILE A 36 -4.03 1.55 3.42
C ILE A 36 -3.92 0.55 2.28
N VAL A 37 -2.77 0.52 1.60
CA VAL A 37 -2.51 -0.43 0.52
C VAL A 37 -1.35 -1.35 0.90
N ILE A 38 -1.55 -2.64 0.70
CA ILE A 38 -0.52 -3.64 0.95
C ILE A 38 0.32 -3.77 -0.31
N THR A 39 1.64 -3.66 -0.15
CA THR A 39 2.60 -3.71 -1.26
C THR A 39 3.56 -4.88 -1.12
N GLN A 40 4.31 -5.17 -2.18
CA GLN A 40 5.28 -6.26 -2.22
C GLN A 40 4.65 -7.59 -1.81
N PHE A 41 3.40 -7.81 -2.22
CA PHE A 41 2.64 -8.99 -1.85
C PHE A 41 2.94 -10.15 -2.80
N ASP A 42 3.29 -11.31 -2.22
CA ASP A 42 3.48 -12.56 -2.93
C ASP A 42 2.55 -13.60 -2.31
N LYS A 43 1.51 -13.98 -3.05
CA LYS A 43 0.50 -14.93 -2.56
C LYS A 43 1.05 -16.33 -2.25
N ARG A 44 2.25 -16.65 -2.78
CA ARG A 44 2.90 -17.92 -2.51
C ARG A 44 3.56 -17.96 -1.13
N LYS A 45 3.79 -16.80 -0.51
CA LYS A 45 4.43 -16.69 0.80
C LYS A 45 3.39 -16.63 1.90
N THR A 46 3.38 -17.63 2.75
CA THR A 46 2.46 -17.69 3.90
C THR A 46 2.59 -16.47 4.81
N LEU A 47 3.82 -16.02 5.04
CA LEU A 47 4.08 -14.86 5.87
C LEU A 47 3.42 -13.60 5.31
N ASN A 48 3.48 -13.39 3.99
CA ASN A 48 2.82 -12.25 3.35
C ASN A 48 1.31 -12.28 3.55
N LYS A 49 0.70 -13.47 3.43
CA LYS A 49 -0.73 -13.63 3.68
C LYS A 49 -1.10 -13.34 5.13
N SER A 50 -0.30 -13.83 6.07
CA SER A 50 -0.52 -13.60 7.51
C SER A 50 -0.44 -12.12 7.85
N VAL A 51 0.56 -11.41 7.32
CA VAL A 51 0.71 -9.97 7.54
C VAL A 51 -0.49 -9.22 6.95
N ALA A 52 -0.91 -9.57 5.74
CA ALA A 52 -2.06 -8.94 5.09
C ALA A 52 -3.33 -9.11 5.93
N GLU A 53 -3.56 -10.30 6.47
CA GLU A 53 -4.71 -10.57 7.35
C GLU A 53 -4.65 -9.75 8.63
N LEU A 54 -3.48 -9.64 9.26
CA LEU A 54 -3.30 -8.81 10.47
C LEU A 54 -3.61 -7.35 10.19
N VAL A 55 -3.14 -6.81 9.06
CA VAL A 55 -3.40 -5.43 8.68
C VAL A 55 -4.90 -5.22 8.44
N LYS A 56 -5.55 -6.14 7.74
CA LYS A 56 -6.99 -6.07 7.48
C LYS A 56 -7.81 -6.16 8.76
N ASP A 57 -7.44 -7.05 9.67
CA ASP A 57 -8.14 -7.20 10.95
C ASP A 57 -7.98 -5.95 11.83
N SER A 58 -6.80 -5.31 11.79
CA SER A 58 -6.52 -4.14 12.62
C SER A 58 -7.15 -2.85 12.09
N PHE A 59 -7.27 -2.70 10.79
CA PHE A 59 -7.70 -1.44 10.15
C PHE A 59 -8.99 -1.58 9.31
N CYS A 60 -9.51 -2.79 9.20
CA CYS A 60 -10.83 -3.11 8.62
C CYS A 60 -11.09 -2.43 7.27
N ASP A 61 -12.10 -1.58 7.19
CA ASP A 61 -12.56 -0.92 5.98
C ASP A 61 -11.57 0.12 5.42
N LYS A 62 -10.53 0.48 6.17
CA LYS A 62 -9.49 1.40 5.68
C LYS A 62 -8.50 0.72 4.73
N VAL A 63 -8.44 -0.61 4.72
CA VAL A 63 -7.53 -1.34 3.84
C VAL A 63 -8.17 -1.53 2.46
N PHE A 64 -7.46 -1.10 1.42
CA PHE A 64 -7.94 -1.29 0.04
C PHE A 64 -8.01 -2.78 -0.32
N LYS A 65 -8.95 -3.13 -1.18
CA LYS A 65 -9.06 -4.49 -1.72
C LYS A 65 -7.88 -4.81 -2.63
N THR A 66 -7.40 -3.82 -3.38
CA THR A 66 -6.25 -3.97 -4.26
C THR A 66 -4.99 -4.14 -3.42
N VAL A 67 -4.17 -5.13 -3.78
CA VAL A 67 -2.80 -5.28 -3.26
C VAL A 67 -1.82 -5.06 -4.41
N ILE A 68 -0.66 -4.52 -4.12
CA ILE A 68 0.40 -4.37 -5.12
C ILE A 68 1.31 -5.58 -5.00
N ARG A 69 1.28 -6.43 -6.01
CA ARG A 69 2.09 -7.65 -6.04
C ARG A 69 3.56 -7.31 -6.20
N ASP A 70 4.41 -8.14 -5.61
CA ASP A 70 5.84 -8.06 -5.83
C ASP A 70 6.11 -8.27 -7.33
N ASN A 71 6.73 -7.28 -7.97
CA ASN A 71 6.91 -7.27 -9.42
C ASN A 71 8.21 -6.54 -9.78
N VAL A 72 9.10 -7.24 -10.45
CA VAL A 72 10.44 -6.71 -10.79
C VAL A 72 10.36 -5.46 -11.68
N SER A 73 9.35 -5.36 -12.54
CA SER A 73 9.18 -4.20 -13.41
C SER A 73 9.00 -2.90 -12.63
N LEU A 74 8.39 -2.95 -11.44
CA LEU A 74 8.24 -1.79 -10.58
C LEU A 74 9.58 -1.30 -10.05
N ALA A 75 10.52 -2.20 -9.82
CA ALA A 75 11.87 -1.83 -9.39
C ALA A 75 12.72 -1.33 -10.58
N GLU A 76 12.51 -1.88 -11.77
CA GLU A 76 13.27 -1.53 -12.96
C GLU A 76 12.88 -0.17 -13.55
N ALA A 77 11.60 0.18 -13.52
CA ALA A 77 11.10 1.39 -14.17
C ALA A 77 11.81 2.68 -13.71
N PRO A 78 12.01 2.91 -12.40
CA PRO A 78 12.74 4.12 -11.95
C PRO A 78 14.17 4.18 -12.45
N ILE A 79 14.84 3.03 -12.61
CA ILE A 79 16.22 2.95 -13.12
C ILE A 79 16.27 3.49 -14.56
N LYS A 80 15.22 3.27 -15.33
CA LYS A 80 15.08 3.75 -16.70
C LYS A 80 14.48 5.16 -16.77
N GLY A 81 14.18 5.79 -15.64
CA GLY A 81 13.56 7.11 -15.60
C GLY A 81 12.15 7.13 -16.15
N LYS A 82 11.43 6.02 -16.05
CA LYS A 82 10.06 5.87 -16.58
C LYS A 82 9.08 5.47 -15.48
N ASN A 83 7.81 5.82 -15.66
CA ASN A 83 6.76 5.25 -14.81
C ASN A 83 6.43 3.84 -15.30
N ILE A 84 5.68 3.10 -14.51
CA ILE A 84 5.40 1.70 -14.82
C ILE A 84 4.57 1.53 -16.11
N PHE A 85 3.69 2.49 -16.40
CA PHE A 85 2.84 2.43 -17.59
C PHE A 85 3.62 2.65 -18.88
N GLU A 86 4.67 3.47 -18.81
CA GLU A 86 5.59 3.67 -19.93
C GLU A 86 6.55 2.49 -20.08
N TYR A 87 7.05 1.98 -18.97
CA TYR A 87 8.06 0.93 -18.94
C TYR A 87 7.48 -0.44 -19.33
N SER A 88 6.36 -0.81 -18.72
CA SER A 88 5.75 -2.12 -18.94
C SER A 88 4.25 -2.09 -18.60
N LYS A 89 3.45 -1.59 -19.55
CA LYS A 89 2.01 -1.37 -19.33
C LYS A 89 1.21 -2.65 -19.09
N ASN A 90 1.74 -3.80 -19.47
CA ASN A 90 1.06 -5.09 -19.29
C ASN A 90 1.57 -5.86 -18.06
N SER A 91 2.49 -5.28 -17.29
CA SER A 91 3.02 -5.90 -16.09
C SER A 91 1.97 -6.00 -14.98
N ASN A 92 2.18 -6.91 -14.05
CA ASN A 92 1.33 -6.99 -12.86
C ASN A 92 1.34 -5.69 -12.06
N GLY A 93 2.52 -5.03 -11.98
CA GLY A 93 2.64 -3.75 -11.31
C GLY A 93 1.74 -2.68 -11.91
N ALA A 94 1.74 -2.56 -13.25
CA ALA A 94 0.88 -1.61 -13.94
C ALA A 94 -0.60 -1.89 -13.69
N LYS A 95 -1.00 -3.15 -13.77
CA LYS A 95 -2.38 -3.57 -13.51
C LYS A 95 -2.81 -3.25 -12.09
N ASP A 96 -1.95 -3.52 -11.11
CA ASP A 96 -2.27 -3.31 -9.70
C ASP A 96 -2.37 -1.82 -9.37
N TYR A 97 -1.45 -0.99 -9.87
CA TYR A 97 -1.53 0.45 -9.65
C TYR A 97 -2.72 1.09 -10.36
N MET A 98 -3.11 0.59 -11.52
CA MET A 98 -4.34 1.05 -12.18
C MET A 98 -5.57 0.70 -11.34
N ALA A 99 -5.63 -0.52 -10.82
CA ALA A 99 -6.74 -0.95 -9.94
C ALA A 99 -6.78 -0.11 -8.66
N LEU A 100 -5.61 0.19 -8.08
CA LEU A 100 -5.52 1.05 -6.90
C LEU A 100 -6.03 2.46 -7.21
N ALA A 101 -5.64 3.03 -8.35
CA ALA A 101 -6.09 4.35 -8.75
C ALA A 101 -7.61 4.41 -8.87
N GLN A 102 -8.23 3.38 -9.43
CA GLN A 102 -9.68 3.28 -9.54
C GLN A 102 -10.35 3.19 -8.17
N GLU A 103 -9.78 2.43 -7.24
CA GLU A 103 -10.29 2.36 -5.86
C GLU A 103 -10.20 3.71 -5.15
N VAL A 104 -9.08 4.42 -5.30
CA VAL A 104 -8.89 5.74 -4.69
C VAL A 104 -9.91 6.75 -5.24
N LEU A 105 -10.19 6.69 -6.54
CA LEU A 105 -11.19 7.59 -7.16
C LEU A 105 -12.59 7.38 -6.59
N LYS A 106 -12.91 6.19 -6.12
CA LYS A 106 -14.21 5.88 -5.51
C LYS A 106 -14.38 6.43 -4.09
N LEU A 107 -13.30 6.93 -3.48
CA LEU A 107 -13.38 7.53 -2.14
C LEU A 107 -14.04 8.89 -2.12
N LYS A 108 -14.28 9.50 -3.27
CA LYS A 108 -14.89 10.83 -3.38
C LYS A 108 -16.40 10.75 -3.43
#